data_a6c3206ba6e44261552150707c3bb1a7
#
_entry.id   a6c3206ba6e44261552150707c3bb1a7
#
_cell.length_a   1.000
_cell.length_b   1.000
_cell.length_c   1.000
_cell.angle_alpha   90.00
_cell.angle_beta   90.00
_cell.angle_gamma   90.00
#
_symmetry.space_group_name_H-M   'P 1'
#
loop_
_entity.id
_entity.type
_entity.pdbx_description
1 polymer ?
#
loop_
_entity_poly.entity_id
_entity_poly.type
_entity_poly.pdbx_seq_one_letter_code
_entity_poly.pdbx_strand_id
1 'polypeptide(L)'
;MPQKHPSVLIDFDGVLKIGDKPAPDAAEFLKFLDYSKVPALILSNSSLKTGREITEFIKTNSAETNISAITTVDAAYDFVKKNYKRVSVYCIDSVKEVFHDLINN
;
A
#
# COMPACT_ATOMS: atom_id res chain seq x y z
N MET A 1 7.78 24.24 -7.31
CA MET A 1 8.43 24.58 -6.04
C MET A 1 8.86 23.36 -5.28
N PRO A 2 10.09 23.34 -4.87
CA PRO A 2 10.51 22.23 -4.04
C PRO A 2 9.79 22.29 -2.70
N GLN A 3 9.56 21.11 -2.15
CA GLN A 3 8.94 21.02 -0.85
C GLN A 3 9.90 21.49 0.21
N LYS A 4 9.40 22.23 1.17
CA LYS A 4 10.20 22.69 2.28
C LYS A 4 10.35 21.63 3.37
N HIS A 5 9.46 20.65 3.39
CA HIS A 5 9.48 19.59 4.39
C HIS A 5 9.83 18.27 3.74
N PRO A 6 10.57 17.44 4.42
CA PRO A 6 10.87 16.12 3.86
C PRO A 6 9.59 15.30 3.72
N SER A 7 9.58 14.45 2.73
CA SER A 7 8.54 13.45 2.59
C SER A 7 9.06 12.16 3.19
N VAL A 8 8.17 11.32 3.68
CA VAL A 8 8.55 10.09 4.35
C VAL A 8 8.00 8.91 3.58
N LEU A 9 8.87 7.97 3.25
CA LEU A 9 8.45 6.68 2.69
C LEU A 9 8.60 5.65 3.79
N ILE A 10 7.55 4.89 4.03
CA ILE A 10 7.52 3.95 5.14
C ILE A 10 7.32 2.55 4.61
N ASP A 11 8.23 1.64 4.96
CA ASP A 11 8.03 0.23 4.64
C ASP A 11 6.93 -0.33 5.52
N PHE A 12 6.22 -1.33 5.05
CA PHE A 12 5.13 -1.92 5.81
C PHE A 12 5.57 -3.16 6.59
N ASP A 13 5.98 -4.21 5.89
CA ASP A 13 6.36 -5.45 6.57
C ASP A 13 7.68 -5.27 7.32
N GLY A 14 7.67 -5.62 8.58
CA GLY A 14 8.84 -5.47 9.45
C GLY A 14 9.00 -4.09 10.06
N VAL A 15 8.16 -3.14 9.68
CA VAL A 15 8.23 -1.78 10.21
C VAL A 15 6.91 -1.39 10.86
N LEU A 16 5.82 -1.42 10.10
CA LEU A 16 4.50 -1.12 10.64
C LEU A 16 3.75 -2.38 11.07
N LYS A 17 4.13 -3.51 10.50
CA LYS A 17 3.52 -4.80 10.81
C LYS A 17 4.63 -5.81 11.08
N ILE A 18 4.55 -6.51 12.17
CA ILE A 18 5.51 -7.54 12.54
C ILE A 18 4.75 -8.84 12.68
N GLY A 19 5.07 -9.82 11.83
CA GLY A 19 4.29 -11.04 11.76
C GLY A 19 2.86 -10.71 11.33
N ASP A 20 1.89 -11.05 12.18
CA ASP A 20 0.49 -10.80 11.89
C ASP A 20 -0.06 -9.60 12.64
N LYS A 21 0.77 -8.89 13.37
CA LYS A 21 0.32 -7.83 14.26
C LYS A 21 0.94 -6.50 13.91
N PRO A 22 0.28 -5.39 14.27
CA PRO A 22 0.91 -4.09 14.07
C PRO A 22 2.14 -3.97 14.97
N ALA A 23 3.15 -3.25 14.49
CA ALA A 23 4.33 -3.01 15.29
C ALA A 23 3.94 -2.17 16.52
N PRO A 24 4.63 -2.32 17.65
CA PRO A 24 4.23 -1.64 18.90
C PRO A 24 4.03 -0.14 18.79
N ASP A 25 4.87 0.55 18.05
CA ASP A 25 4.78 2.00 17.96
C ASP A 25 4.14 2.51 16.68
N ALA A 26 3.59 1.61 15.86
CA ALA A 26 3.06 1.99 14.56
C ALA A 26 1.94 3.02 14.67
N ALA A 27 0.99 2.81 15.58
CA ALA A 27 -0.14 3.71 15.72
C ALA A 27 0.30 5.12 16.10
N GLU A 28 1.22 5.24 17.05
CA GLU A 28 1.70 6.53 17.51
C GLU A 28 2.48 7.25 16.40
N PHE A 29 3.28 6.51 15.66
CA PHE A 29 4.06 7.08 14.58
C PHE A 29 3.15 7.62 13.47
N LEU A 30 2.15 6.84 13.08
CA LEU A 30 1.23 7.29 12.04
C LEU A 30 0.40 8.49 12.49
N LYS A 31 -0.03 8.51 13.73
CA LYS A 31 -0.74 9.65 14.28
C LYS A 31 0.13 10.90 14.31
N PHE A 32 1.40 10.72 14.66
CA PHE A 32 2.34 11.83 14.66
C PHE A 32 2.50 12.43 13.26
N LEU A 33 2.63 11.58 12.24
CA LEU A 33 2.77 12.07 10.87
C LEU A 33 1.51 12.79 10.41
N ASP A 34 0.33 12.27 10.72
CA ASP A 34 -0.91 12.93 10.37
C ASP A 34 -1.04 14.28 11.08
N TYR A 35 -0.73 14.31 12.37
CA TYR A 35 -0.82 15.52 13.16
C TYR A 35 0.16 16.59 12.65
N SER A 36 1.36 16.18 12.32
CA SER A 36 2.41 17.09 11.87
C SER A 36 2.26 17.47 10.40
N LYS A 37 1.30 16.82 9.69
CA LYS A 37 1.06 17.06 8.27
C LYS A 37 2.30 16.83 7.43
N VAL A 38 3.11 15.86 7.81
CA VAL A 38 4.27 15.44 7.02
C VAL A 38 3.78 14.60 5.87
N PRO A 39 4.14 14.91 4.63
CA PRO A 39 3.77 14.06 3.49
C PRO A 39 4.39 12.68 3.67
N ALA A 40 3.57 11.65 3.60
CA ALA A 40 4.04 10.29 3.83
C ALA A 40 3.31 9.31 2.92
N LEU A 41 4.01 8.22 2.58
CA LEU A 41 3.45 7.17 1.77
C LEU A 41 3.99 5.84 2.29
N ILE A 42 3.10 4.87 2.45
CA ILE A 42 3.53 3.52 2.80
C ILE A 42 3.83 2.79 1.49
N LEU A 43 5.03 2.27 1.38
CA LEU A 43 5.47 1.59 0.18
C LEU A 43 5.85 0.17 0.53
N SER A 44 5.26 -0.79 -0.14
CA SER A 44 5.53 -2.20 0.12
C SER A 44 5.89 -2.92 -1.18
N ASN A 45 6.88 -3.79 -1.11
CA ASN A 45 7.22 -4.61 -2.26
C ASN A 45 6.43 -5.92 -2.27
N SER A 46 5.34 -5.99 -1.52
CA SER A 46 4.49 -7.17 -1.51
C SER A 46 3.90 -7.44 -2.89
N SER A 47 4.00 -8.66 -3.35
CA SER A 47 3.35 -9.08 -4.58
C SER A 47 2.03 -9.81 -4.28
N LEU A 48 1.59 -9.79 -3.02
CA LEU A 48 0.39 -10.50 -2.59
C LEU A 48 -0.71 -9.59 -2.07
N LYS A 49 -0.43 -8.33 -1.84
CA LYS A 49 -1.41 -7.41 -1.26
C LYS A 49 -1.46 -6.10 -2.04
N THR A 50 -2.64 -5.48 -2.02
CA THR A 50 -2.80 -4.13 -2.57
C THR A 50 -2.61 -3.11 -1.46
N GLY A 51 -2.41 -1.86 -1.85
CA GLY A 51 -2.32 -0.77 -0.87
C GLY A 51 -3.60 -0.65 -0.06
N ARG A 52 -4.74 -0.93 -0.69
CA ARG A 52 -6.01 -0.90 0.02
C ARG A 52 -6.05 -1.92 1.15
N GLU A 53 -5.53 -3.11 0.90
CA GLU A 53 -5.47 -4.13 1.95
C GLU A 53 -4.58 -3.71 3.09
N ILE A 54 -3.48 -3.00 2.79
CA ILE A 54 -2.58 -2.49 3.81
C ILE A 54 -3.27 -1.42 4.66
N THR A 55 -3.95 -0.47 4.02
CA THR A 55 -4.64 0.58 4.78
C THR A 55 -5.79 0.00 5.61
N GLU A 56 -6.46 -1.04 5.11
CA GLU A 56 -7.50 -1.72 5.87
C GLU A 56 -6.92 -2.40 7.11
N PHE A 57 -5.77 -3.03 6.97
CA PHE A 57 -5.11 -3.66 8.11
C PHE A 57 -4.76 -2.62 9.18
N ILE A 58 -4.22 -1.50 8.76
CA ILE A 58 -3.83 -0.43 9.67
C ILE A 58 -5.06 0.13 10.39
N LYS A 59 -6.12 0.38 9.64
CA LYS A 59 -7.35 0.92 10.20
C LYS A 59 -7.96 -0.02 11.23
N THR A 60 -7.95 -1.31 10.92
CA THR A 60 -8.56 -2.31 11.80
C THR A 60 -7.72 -2.59 13.03
N ASN A 61 -6.40 -2.62 12.89
CA ASN A 61 -5.52 -3.12 13.93
C ASN A 61 -4.65 -2.07 14.62
N SER A 62 -4.58 -0.88 14.10
CA SER A 62 -3.64 0.10 14.62
C SER A 62 -4.28 1.47 14.78
N ALA A 63 -4.46 2.23 13.73
CA ALA A 63 -4.94 3.61 13.83
C ALA A 63 -5.62 4.07 12.56
N GLU A 64 -6.56 5.01 12.73
CA GLU A 64 -7.08 5.72 11.58
C GLU A 64 -5.96 6.61 11.06
N THR A 65 -5.76 6.62 9.77
CA THR A 65 -4.74 7.47 9.18
C THR A 65 -5.16 7.84 7.76
N ASN A 66 -4.70 8.99 7.30
CA ASN A 66 -4.94 9.43 5.92
C ASN A 66 -3.78 9.05 5.02
N ILE A 67 -2.79 8.35 5.53
CA ILE A 67 -1.61 7.99 4.76
C ILE A 67 -1.98 6.84 3.81
N SER A 68 -1.66 7.04 2.53
CA SER A 68 -1.93 6.03 1.50
C SER A 68 -0.83 4.99 1.45
N ALA A 69 -1.13 3.86 0.84
CA ALA A 69 -0.17 2.79 0.66
C ALA A 69 -0.17 2.32 -0.80
N ILE A 70 1.01 2.00 -1.31
CA ILE A 70 1.18 1.47 -2.65
C ILE A 70 2.03 0.22 -2.56
N THR A 71 1.62 -0.83 -3.28
CA THR A 71 2.37 -2.08 -3.32
C THR A 71 2.82 -2.37 -4.75
N THR A 72 3.61 -3.43 -4.90
CA THR A 72 4.00 -3.91 -6.22
C THR A 72 2.78 -4.29 -7.05
N VAL A 73 1.75 -4.84 -6.42
CA VAL A 73 0.52 -5.22 -7.13
C VAL A 73 -0.16 -3.98 -7.71
N ASP A 74 -0.25 -2.90 -6.93
CA ASP A 74 -0.86 -1.66 -7.41
C ASP A 74 -0.08 -1.09 -8.59
N ALA A 75 1.24 -1.08 -8.48
CA ALA A 75 2.09 -0.55 -9.55
C ALA A 75 1.95 -1.39 -10.82
N ALA A 76 1.89 -2.70 -10.65
CA ALA A 76 1.72 -3.60 -11.79
C ALA A 76 0.37 -3.38 -12.47
N TYR A 77 -0.68 -3.23 -11.67
CA TYR A 77 -2.01 -3.00 -12.22
C TYR A 77 -2.02 -1.71 -13.06
N ASP A 78 -1.49 -0.62 -12.52
CA ASP A 78 -1.45 0.65 -13.22
C ASP A 78 -0.65 0.56 -14.51
N PHE A 79 0.50 -0.10 -14.45
CA PHE A 79 1.36 -0.23 -15.63
C PHE A 79 0.65 -1.02 -16.73
N VAL A 80 0.04 -2.12 -16.36
CA VAL A 80 -0.64 -2.97 -17.33
C VAL A 80 -1.83 -2.25 -17.94
N LYS A 81 -2.62 -1.59 -17.10
CA LYS A 81 -3.80 -0.86 -17.56
C LYS A 81 -3.46 0.22 -18.57
N LYS A 82 -2.33 0.90 -18.36
CA LYS A 82 -1.91 1.98 -19.26
C LYS A 82 -1.31 1.49 -20.55
N ASN A 83 -0.73 0.29 -20.55
CA ASN A 83 0.06 -0.17 -21.70
C ASN A 83 -0.53 -1.32 -22.49
N TYR A 84 -1.51 -2.02 -21.93
CA TYR A 84 -2.06 -3.20 -22.60
C TYR A 84 -3.56 -3.23 -22.50
N LYS A 85 -4.20 -3.80 -23.49
CA LYS A 85 -5.67 -3.91 -23.51
C LYS A 85 -6.15 -5.19 -22.86
N ARG A 86 -5.38 -6.24 -22.95
CA ARG A 86 -5.77 -7.56 -22.41
C ARG A 86 -4.56 -8.24 -21.85
N VAL A 87 -4.75 -8.94 -20.75
CA VAL A 87 -3.65 -9.64 -20.09
C VAL A 87 -4.12 -11.01 -19.62
N SER A 88 -3.17 -11.91 -19.53
CA SER A 88 -3.37 -13.18 -18.84
C SER A 88 -2.55 -13.08 -17.55
N VAL A 89 -3.14 -13.50 -16.45
CA VAL A 89 -2.51 -13.36 -15.14
C VAL A 89 -2.28 -14.72 -14.52
N TYR A 90 -1.03 -15.01 -14.19
CA TYR A 90 -0.64 -16.27 -13.57
C TYR A 90 -0.12 -16.01 -12.17
N CYS A 91 -1.01 -16.04 -11.21
CA CYS A 91 -0.66 -15.82 -9.81
C CYS A 91 -1.77 -16.39 -8.94
N ILE A 92 -1.66 -16.22 -7.62
CA ILE A 92 -2.70 -16.74 -6.73
C ILE A 92 -4.01 -15.99 -6.96
N ASP A 93 -5.10 -16.64 -6.59
CA ASP A 93 -6.44 -16.13 -6.90
C ASP A 93 -6.71 -14.73 -6.37
N SER A 94 -6.27 -14.44 -5.17
CA SER A 94 -6.52 -13.13 -4.58
C SER A 94 -5.85 -12.00 -5.36
N VAL A 95 -4.69 -12.24 -5.94
CA VAL A 95 -4.00 -11.24 -6.76
C VAL A 95 -4.62 -11.19 -8.14
N LYS A 96 -4.97 -12.35 -8.68
CA LYS A 96 -5.62 -12.40 -9.99
C LYS A 96 -6.91 -11.58 -10.01
N GLU A 97 -7.64 -11.60 -8.91
CA GLU A 97 -8.88 -10.85 -8.79
C GLU A 97 -8.66 -9.34 -8.95
N VAL A 98 -7.50 -8.83 -8.53
CA VAL A 98 -7.18 -7.41 -8.66
C VAL A 98 -7.18 -7.00 -10.13
N PHE A 99 -6.79 -7.92 -11.02
CA PHE A 99 -6.71 -7.65 -12.46
C PHE A 99 -7.97 -8.05 -13.21
N HIS A 100 -9.04 -8.39 -12.48
CA HIS A 100 -10.27 -8.89 -13.06
C HIS A 100 -10.76 -8.12 -14.28
N ASP A 101 -10.77 -6.80 -14.20
CA ASP A 101 -11.28 -5.96 -15.28
C ASP A 101 -10.34 -5.88 -16.49
N LEU A 102 -9.11 -6.38 -16.36
CA LEU A 102 -8.14 -6.37 -17.46
C LEU A 102 -7.96 -7.73 -18.11
N ILE A 103 -8.48 -8.78 -17.47
CA ILE A 103 -8.37 -10.12 -18.03
C ILE A 103 -9.45 -10.29 -19.07
N ASN A 104 -9.09 -10.42 -20.23
CA ASN A 104 -9.87 -10.66 -21.26
C ASN A 104 -11.12 -10.35 -21.43
N ASN A 105 -11.56 -10.36 -21.55
CA ASN A 105 -12.69 -10.30 -21.89
C ASN A 105 -12.91 -9.98 -23.11
#